data_db5ff51574de7d8f3f04882a1dec84c3
#
_entry.id   db5ff51574de7d8f3f04882a1dec84c3
#
_cell.length_a   1.000
_cell.length_b   1.000
_cell.length_c   1.000
_cell.angle_alpha   90.00
_cell.angle_beta   90.00
_cell.angle_gamma   90.00
#
_symmetry.space_group_name_H-M   'P 1'
#
loop_
_entity.id
_entity.type
_entity.pdbx_description
1 polymer ?
#
loop_
_entity_poly.entity_id
_entity_poly.type
_entity_poly.pdbx_seq_one_letter_code
_entity_poly.pdbx_strand_id
1 'polypeptide(L)'
;IKLMTGGGVASLYDRLEDTQFFEEEIHAAVKAAEDAGTYVMVHVYVPRAIQRAIHAGVRSIEHGHLIDESTMQLIAEKEIWLSMQPFTLGDNQFPTKEQQEKHALVVQGTDQTYQLAKKYKVKLAWGTDLLFNPANTKNQNQGILKLQKWFSNFEILKMVTHDNAELLALSGARNPYPGKLGSIEEEAWADLILVDGDVLKDITLLGDPERNFAMIMKGGT
;
A
#
# COMPACT_ATOMS: atom_id res chain seq x y z
N ILE A 1 1.26 14.64 0.48
CA ILE A 1 1.90 14.80 1.82
C ILE A 1 1.70 13.50 2.58
N LYS A 2 2.75 13.01 3.30
CA LYS A 2 2.62 11.87 4.21
C LYS A 2 2.67 12.33 5.67
N LEU A 3 1.71 11.84 6.48
CA LEU A 3 1.67 12.02 7.93
C LEU A 3 1.73 10.66 8.63
N MET A 4 2.25 10.66 9.87
CA MET A 4 2.26 9.51 10.76
C MET A 4 1.16 9.73 11.81
N THR A 5 -0.07 9.28 11.53
CA THR A 5 -1.24 9.53 12.40
C THR A 5 -1.49 8.45 13.44
N GLY A 6 -0.66 7.43 13.46
CA GLY A 6 -0.64 6.36 14.47
C GLY A 6 0.78 5.93 14.79
N GLY A 7 0.93 5.09 15.79
CA GLY A 7 2.22 4.52 16.16
C GLY A 7 2.74 3.50 15.15
N GLY A 8 4.04 3.21 15.18
CA GLY A 8 4.74 2.36 14.23
C GLY A 8 5.36 1.10 14.85
N VAL A 9 5.46 0.04 14.04
CA VAL A 9 6.13 -1.22 14.44
C VAL A 9 7.62 -0.96 14.73
N ALA A 10 8.29 -0.22 13.85
CA ALA A 10 9.71 0.07 13.97
C ALA A 10 10.04 1.14 15.03
N SER A 11 9.05 1.91 15.47
CA SER A 11 9.25 2.93 16.51
C SER A 11 9.50 2.31 17.89
N LEU A 12 10.37 2.99 18.66
CA LEU A 12 10.71 2.60 20.04
C LEU A 12 9.87 3.34 21.09
N TYR A 13 9.16 4.40 20.71
CA TYR A 13 8.59 5.36 21.67
C TYR A 13 7.07 5.45 21.64
N ASP A 14 6.43 4.92 20.61
CA ASP A 14 4.98 4.94 20.45
C ASP A 14 4.40 3.50 20.36
N ARG A 15 3.19 3.33 20.85
CA ARG A 15 2.45 2.08 20.74
C ARG A 15 1.61 2.09 19.46
N LEU A 16 1.23 0.92 18.95
CA LEU A 16 0.35 0.83 17.77
C LEU A 16 -1.01 1.52 17.97
N GLU A 17 -1.50 1.54 19.21
CA GLU A 17 -2.78 2.16 19.59
C GLU A 17 -2.73 3.68 19.68
N ASP A 18 -1.54 4.28 19.70
CA ASP A 18 -1.40 5.72 19.84
C ASP A 18 -1.99 6.42 18.63
N THR A 19 -2.77 7.46 18.91
CA THR A 19 -3.34 8.34 17.89
C THR A 19 -2.57 9.65 17.91
N GLN A 20 -1.89 9.95 16.82
CA GLN A 20 -1.07 11.13 16.67
C GLN A 20 -1.84 12.19 15.88
N PHE A 21 -1.59 13.43 16.20
CA PHE A 21 -2.28 14.62 15.69
C PHE A 21 -3.77 14.68 16.07
N PHE A 22 -4.25 15.89 16.28
CA PHE A 22 -5.67 16.18 16.35
C PHE A 22 -6.27 16.22 14.92
N GLU A 23 -7.59 16.11 14.83
CA GLU A 23 -8.29 16.11 13.55
C GLU A 23 -8.04 17.43 12.78
N GLU A 24 -8.01 18.56 13.50
CA GLU A 24 -7.76 19.89 12.96
C GLU A 24 -6.34 20.02 12.37
N GLU A 25 -5.34 19.38 12.98
CA GLU A 25 -3.96 19.37 12.48
C GLU A 25 -3.84 18.57 11.19
N ILE A 26 -4.49 17.40 11.13
CA ILE A 26 -4.56 16.58 9.91
C ILE A 26 -5.32 17.34 8.83
N HIS A 27 -6.44 17.98 9.19
CA HIS A 27 -7.22 18.79 8.25
C HIS A 27 -6.42 19.98 7.70
N ALA A 28 -5.60 20.64 8.52
CA ALA A 28 -4.70 21.70 8.06
C ALA A 28 -3.71 21.19 7.00
N ALA A 29 -3.16 19.98 7.19
CA ALA A 29 -2.30 19.36 6.19
C ALA A 29 -3.06 18.97 4.92
N VAL A 30 -4.33 18.53 5.03
CA VAL A 30 -5.21 18.25 3.89
C VAL A 30 -5.43 19.52 3.08
N LYS A 31 -5.76 20.64 3.73
CA LYS A 31 -5.91 21.96 3.07
C LYS A 31 -4.64 22.39 2.33
N ALA A 32 -3.49 22.26 2.98
CA ALA A 32 -2.21 22.58 2.36
C ALA A 32 -1.89 21.70 1.13
N ALA A 33 -2.30 20.42 1.17
CA ALA A 33 -2.16 19.52 0.04
C ALA A 33 -3.10 19.90 -1.12
N GLU A 34 -4.36 20.23 -0.81
CA GLU A 34 -5.34 20.69 -1.80
C GLU A 34 -4.87 21.96 -2.51
N ASP A 35 -4.37 22.95 -1.76
CA ASP A 35 -3.80 24.18 -2.31
C ASP A 35 -2.59 23.92 -3.22
N ALA A 36 -1.84 22.83 -2.95
CA ALA A 36 -0.72 22.38 -3.77
C ALA A 36 -1.14 21.47 -4.94
N GLY A 37 -2.43 21.18 -5.09
CA GLY A 37 -2.96 20.30 -6.14
C GLY A 37 -2.61 18.82 -5.94
N THR A 38 -2.55 18.35 -4.67
CA THR A 38 -2.22 16.96 -4.31
C THR A 38 -3.06 16.49 -3.12
N TYR A 39 -2.67 15.39 -2.47
CA TYR A 39 -3.44 14.75 -1.40
C TYR A 39 -2.57 14.41 -0.17
N VAL A 40 -3.25 13.99 0.91
CA VAL A 40 -2.61 13.45 2.11
C VAL A 40 -2.83 11.95 2.20
N MET A 41 -1.75 11.21 2.47
CA MET A 41 -1.73 9.81 2.87
C MET A 41 -1.23 9.69 4.32
N VAL A 42 -1.66 8.65 5.03
CA VAL A 42 -1.31 8.49 6.45
C VAL A 42 -0.84 7.08 6.77
N HIS A 43 0.26 6.98 7.53
CA HIS A 43 0.66 5.75 8.21
C HIS A 43 -0.18 5.58 9.48
N VAL A 44 -0.87 4.45 9.61
CA VAL A 44 -1.73 4.14 10.76
C VAL A 44 -2.17 2.68 10.75
N TYR A 45 -2.41 2.08 11.92
CA TYR A 45 -2.85 0.68 12.03
C TYR A 45 -4.26 0.53 12.59
N VAL A 46 -4.68 1.38 13.53
CA VAL A 46 -5.84 1.13 14.40
C VAL A 46 -7.09 1.94 14.01
N PRO A 47 -8.31 1.40 14.25
CA PRO A 47 -9.56 2.01 13.81
C PRO A 47 -9.74 3.46 14.22
N ARG A 48 -9.51 3.79 15.50
CA ARG A 48 -9.70 5.16 16.01
C ARG A 48 -8.89 6.20 15.26
N ALA A 49 -7.62 5.90 14.99
CA ALA A 49 -6.73 6.82 14.30
C ALA A 49 -7.07 6.91 12.80
N ILE A 50 -7.47 5.78 12.18
CA ILE A 50 -7.93 5.72 10.79
C ILE A 50 -9.19 6.56 10.60
N GLN A 51 -10.21 6.38 11.45
CA GLN A 51 -11.47 7.13 11.37
C GLN A 51 -11.23 8.64 11.50
N ARG A 52 -10.38 9.07 12.46
CA ARG A 52 -9.98 10.48 12.59
C ARG A 52 -9.34 11.01 11.31
N ALA A 53 -8.41 10.26 10.73
CA ALA A 53 -7.74 10.67 9.50
C ALA A 53 -8.72 10.79 8.32
N ILE A 54 -9.67 9.85 8.20
CA ILE A 54 -10.72 9.90 7.16
C ILE A 54 -11.61 11.13 7.34
N HIS A 55 -12.05 11.43 8.58
CA HIS A 55 -12.87 12.61 8.86
C HIS A 55 -12.12 13.92 8.54
N ALA A 56 -10.81 13.94 8.76
CA ALA A 56 -9.96 15.07 8.40
C ALA A 56 -9.74 15.23 6.87
N GLY A 57 -10.14 14.25 6.04
CA GLY A 57 -10.10 14.36 4.58
C GLY A 57 -8.91 13.68 3.89
N VAL A 58 -8.21 12.74 4.54
CA VAL A 58 -7.14 11.97 3.88
C VAL A 58 -7.70 11.08 2.76
N ARG A 59 -6.86 10.73 1.78
CA ARG A 59 -7.27 9.95 0.61
C ARG A 59 -6.65 8.57 0.55
N SER A 60 -5.62 8.29 1.36
CA SER A 60 -4.97 6.98 1.43
C SER A 60 -4.56 6.64 2.86
N ILE A 61 -4.82 5.40 3.22
CA ILE A 61 -4.37 4.76 4.46
C ILE A 61 -3.26 3.78 4.09
N GLU A 62 -2.08 3.99 4.67
CA GLU A 62 -0.96 3.07 4.56
C GLU A 62 -0.99 2.11 5.75
N HIS A 63 -0.83 0.83 5.49
CA HIS A 63 -0.89 -0.29 6.43
C HIS A 63 -2.32 -0.70 6.81
N GLY A 64 -2.91 -0.13 7.85
CA GLY A 64 -4.29 -0.43 8.24
C GLY A 64 -4.56 -1.87 8.72
N HIS A 65 -3.52 -2.64 9.10
CA HIS A 65 -3.63 -4.09 9.37
C HIS A 65 -4.51 -4.47 10.57
N LEU A 66 -4.87 -3.51 11.41
CA LEU A 66 -5.70 -3.75 12.60
C LEU A 66 -7.10 -3.13 12.48
N ILE A 67 -7.56 -2.96 11.24
CA ILE A 67 -8.88 -2.37 10.93
C ILE A 67 -10.01 -3.30 11.41
N ASP A 68 -11.01 -2.73 12.06
CA ASP A 68 -12.28 -3.40 12.32
C ASP A 68 -13.26 -3.26 11.14
N GLU A 69 -14.34 -4.02 11.20
CA GLU A 69 -15.33 -4.06 10.12
C GLU A 69 -16.01 -2.71 9.90
N SER A 70 -16.31 -1.96 10.95
CA SER A 70 -16.95 -0.64 10.85
C SER A 70 -16.05 0.39 10.18
N THR A 71 -14.76 0.36 10.46
CA THR A 71 -13.77 1.22 9.82
C THR A 71 -13.56 0.83 8.35
N MET A 72 -13.59 -0.47 8.03
CA MET A 72 -13.51 -0.92 6.63
C MET A 72 -14.73 -0.47 5.81
N GLN A 73 -15.93 -0.48 6.40
CA GLN A 73 -17.14 0.07 5.77
C GLN A 73 -16.98 1.56 5.49
N LEU A 74 -16.46 2.33 6.45
CA LEU A 74 -16.19 3.76 6.26
C LEU A 74 -15.17 4.02 5.15
N ILE A 75 -14.10 3.23 5.06
CA ILE A 75 -13.11 3.30 3.98
C ILE A 75 -13.78 3.09 2.62
N ALA A 76 -14.64 2.06 2.51
CA ALA A 76 -15.38 1.76 1.29
C ALA A 76 -16.36 2.89 0.92
N GLU A 77 -17.16 3.38 1.89
CA GLU A 77 -18.14 4.46 1.70
C GLU A 77 -17.48 5.76 1.23
N LYS A 78 -16.32 6.10 1.80
CA LYS A 78 -15.57 7.31 1.46
C LYS A 78 -14.60 7.14 0.29
N GLU A 79 -14.57 5.96 -0.34
CA GLU A 79 -13.69 5.61 -1.46
C GLU A 79 -12.19 5.88 -1.16
N ILE A 80 -11.78 5.66 0.08
CA ILE A 80 -10.39 5.83 0.51
C ILE A 80 -9.55 4.65 0.01
N TRP A 81 -8.35 4.93 -0.44
CA TRP A 81 -7.38 3.90 -0.78
C TRP A 81 -6.79 3.24 0.46
N LEU A 82 -6.62 1.92 0.40
CA LEU A 82 -5.89 1.16 1.41
C LEU A 82 -4.67 0.51 0.76
N SER A 83 -3.50 1.02 1.12
CA SER A 83 -2.21 0.54 0.62
C SER A 83 -1.58 -0.39 1.64
N MET A 84 -1.58 -1.69 1.34
CA MET A 84 -1.19 -2.74 2.28
C MET A 84 0.01 -3.55 1.84
N GLN A 85 0.67 -4.14 2.83
CA GLN A 85 1.76 -5.10 2.69
C GLN A 85 1.29 -6.47 3.21
N PRO A 86 1.51 -7.58 2.50
CA PRO A 86 1.19 -8.93 2.97
C PRO A 86 2.26 -9.45 3.94
N PHE A 87 2.37 -8.83 5.12
CA PHE A 87 3.40 -9.18 6.09
C PHE A 87 3.27 -10.59 6.66
N THR A 88 4.43 -11.23 6.84
CA THR A 88 4.60 -12.51 7.56
C THR A 88 5.67 -12.37 8.63
N LEU A 89 5.66 -13.26 9.64
CA LEU A 89 6.60 -13.19 10.77
C LEU A 89 8.08 -13.24 10.36
N GLY A 90 8.40 -13.79 9.20
CA GLY A 90 9.77 -13.91 8.70
C GLY A 90 10.27 -12.72 7.89
N ASP A 91 9.44 -11.73 7.59
CA ASP A 91 9.78 -10.67 6.64
C ASP A 91 10.76 -9.65 7.20
N ASN A 92 10.62 -9.32 8.48
CA ASN A 92 11.42 -8.32 9.15
C ASN A 92 11.96 -8.85 10.48
N GLN A 93 13.21 -8.53 10.76
CA GLN A 93 13.84 -8.80 12.05
C GLN A 93 13.91 -7.49 12.83
N PHE A 94 13.17 -7.42 13.91
CA PHE A 94 13.16 -6.28 14.80
C PHE A 94 14.04 -6.53 16.03
N PRO A 95 14.88 -5.56 16.44
CA PRO A 95 15.89 -5.78 17.48
C PRO A 95 15.31 -5.91 18.89
N THR A 96 14.15 -5.30 19.17
CA THR A 96 13.55 -5.31 20.50
C THR A 96 12.35 -6.23 20.59
N LYS A 97 12.11 -6.78 21.78
CA LYS A 97 10.93 -7.62 22.06
C LYS A 97 9.62 -6.86 21.79
N GLU A 98 9.55 -5.59 22.17
CA GLU A 98 8.39 -4.74 21.95
C GLU A 98 8.06 -4.59 20.45
N GLN A 99 9.06 -4.31 19.61
CA GLN A 99 8.88 -4.23 18.16
C GLN A 99 8.44 -5.58 17.56
N GLN A 100 8.98 -6.70 18.06
CA GLN A 100 8.59 -8.04 17.63
C GLN A 100 7.12 -8.33 17.99
N GLU A 101 6.66 -7.93 19.17
CA GLU A 101 5.27 -8.06 19.62
C GLU A 101 4.34 -7.19 18.75
N LYS A 102 4.70 -5.92 18.48
CA LYS A 102 3.97 -5.05 17.55
C LYS A 102 3.86 -5.67 16.15
N HIS A 103 4.96 -6.20 15.63
CA HIS A 103 4.99 -6.86 14.33
C HIS A 103 4.07 -8.09 14.30
N ALA A 104 4.09 -8.91 15.36
CA ALA A 104 3.23 -10.09 15.45
C ALA A 104 1.73 -9.71 15.42
N LEU A 105 1.34 -8.63 16.11
CA LEU A 105 -0.04 -8.11 16.06
C LEU A 105 -0.44 -7.69 14.64
N VAL A 106 0.42 -6.95 13.94
CA VAL A 106 0.19 -6.49 12.56
C VAL A 106 0.05 -7.70 11.62
N VAL A 107 0.92 -8.70 11.75
CA VAL A 107 0.83 -9.94 10.96
C VAL A 107 -0.48 -10.69 11.23
N GLN A 108 -0.93 -10.78 12.48
CA GLN A 108 -2.21 -11.40 12.84
C GLN A 108 -3.41 -10.70 12.17
N GLY A 109 -3.38 -9.36 12.10
CA GLY A 109 -4.45 -8.58 11.50
C GLY A 109 -4.50 -8.64 9.96
N THR A 110 -3.39 -8.99 9.31
CA THR A 110 -3.26 -8.98 7.84
C THR A 110 -4.36 -9.77 7.13
N ASP A 111 -4.62 -10.99 7.58
CA ASP A 111 -5.60 -11.89 6.94
C ASP A 111 -7.01 -11.31 6.98
N GLN A 112 -7.46 -10.91 8.16
CA GLN A 112 -8.77 -10.32 8.36
C GLN A 112 -8.95 -9.03 7.54
N THR A 113 -7.92 -8.18 7.51
CA THR A 113 -8.00 -6.91 6.78
C THR A 113 -8.16 -7.13 5.27
N TYR A 114 -7.40 -8.06 4.65
CA TYR A 114 -7.61 -8.39 3.24
C TYR A 114 -8.99 -9.01 2.96
N GLN A 115 -9.50 -9.87 3.86
CA GLN A 115 -10.83 -10.44 3.73
C GLN A 115 -11.93 -9.37 3.80
N LEU A 116 -11.83 -8.42 4.74
CA LEU A 116 -12.75 -7.29 4.85
C LEU A 116 -12.66 -6.36 3.63
N ALA A 117 -11.46 -6.05 3.17
CA ALA A 117 -11.26 -5.22 1.98
C ALA A 117 -11.90 -5.83 0.72
N LYS A 118 -11.79 -7.15 0.54
CA LYS A 118 -12.50 -7.87 -0.54
C LYS A 118 -14.01 -7.83 -0.35
N LYS A 119 -14.51 -8.09 0.87
CA LYS A 119 -15.94 -8.08 1.19
C LYS A 119 -16.58 -6.75 0.85
N TYR A 120 -15.93 -5.64 1.17
CA TYR A 120 -16.43 -4.28 0.95
C TYR A 120 -15.94 -3.64 -0.34
N LYS A 121 -15.17 -4.37 -1.17
CA LYS A 121 -14.64 -3.90 -2.46
C LYS A 121 -13.84 -2.59 -2.34
N VAL A 122 -13.04 -2.50 -1.29
CA VAL A 122 -12.17 -1.34 -1.04
C VAL A 122 -11.13 -1.21 -2.15
N LYS A 123 -10.80 0.01 -2.53
CA LYS A 123 -9.67 0.31 -3.42
C LYS A 123 -8.36 -0.08 -2.75
N LEU A 124 -7.73 -1.14 -3.26
CA LEU A 124 -6.48 -1.66 -2.72
C LEU A 124 -5.29 -1.26 -3.59
N ALA A 125 -4.21 -0.92 -2.94
CA ALA A 125 -2.90 -0.74 -3.53
C ALA A 125 -1.89 -1.62 -2.79
N TRP A 126 -0.79 -1.94 -3.46
CA TRP A 126 0.28 -2.74 -2.89
C TRP A 126 1.60 -1.95 -2.88
N GLY A 127 2.35 -2.10 -1.80
CA GLY A 127 3.70 -1.57 -1.66
C GLY A 127 4.59 -2.50 -0.84
N THR A 128 5.90 -2.29 -0.88
CA THR A 128 6.88 -3.17 -0.21
C THR A 128 7.19 -2.77 1.21
N ASP A 129 7.23 -1.48 1.49
CA ASP A 129 7.67 -0.88 2.76
C ASP A 129 9.02 -1.42 3.27
N LEU A 130 10.01 -1.52 2.37
CA LEU A 130 11.34 -2.09 2.67
C LEU A 130 12.30 -1.08 3.31
N LEU A 131 11.81 0.04 3.81
CA LEU A 131 12.60 1.16 4.34
C LEU A 131 13.62 0.73 5.40
N PHE A 132 13.26 -0.20 6.28
CA PHE A 132 14.11 -0.65 7.39
C PHE A 132 14.88 -1.95 7.09
N ASN A 133 14.76 -2.50 5.89
CA ASN A 133 15.45 -3.72 5.49
C ASN A 133 16.00 -3.61 4.05
N PRO A 134 17.02 -2.77 3.82
CA PRO A 134 17.57 -2.57 2.47
C PRO A 134 18.17 -3.83 1.87
N ALA A 135 18.69 -4.75 2.70
CA ALA A 135 19.21 -6.03 2.23
C ALA A 135 18.16 -6.92 1.56
N ASN A 136 16.87 -6.72 1.88
CA ASN A 136 15.75 -7.48 1.31
C ASN A 136 15.20 -6.87 0.00
N THR A 137 15.74 -5.74 -0.46
CA THR A 137 15.26 -5.08 -1.69
C THR A 137 15.32 -6.00 -2.90
N LYS A 138 16.34 -6.85 -2.99
CA LYS A 138 16.46 -7.85 -4.06
C LYS A 138 15.30 -8.85 -4.10
N ASN A 139 14.61 -9.04 -2.99
CA ASN A 139 13.48 -9.97 -2.84
C ASN A 139 12.12 -9.24 -2.89
N GLN A 140 12.07 -7.95 -3.27
CA GLN A 140 10.84 -7.15 -3.24
C GLN A 140 9.67 -7.82 -3.99
N ASN A 141 9.94 -8.47 -5.12
CA ASN A 141 8.91 -9.14 -5.92
C ASN A 141 8.30 -10.35 -5.21
N GLN A 142 8.99 -10.96 -4.25
CA GLN A 142 8.43 -12.04 -3.45
C GLN A 142 7.22 -11.60 -2.62
N GLY A 143 7.13 -10.31 -2.26
CA GLY A 143 5.97 -9.73 -1.61
C GLY A 143 4.69 -9.82 -2.46
N ILE A 144 4.81 -9.71 -3.79
CA ILE A 144 3.68 -9.85 -4.71
C ILE A 144 3.10 -11.27 -4.63
N LEU A 145 3.95 -12.29 -4.55
CA LEU A 145 3.52 -13.69 -4.56
C LEU A 145 2.70 -14.06 -3.32
N LYS A 146 2.93 -13.40 -2.19
CA LYS A 146 2.17 -13.62 -0.95
C LYS A 146 0.68 -13.24 -1.09
N LEU A 147 0.37 -12.33 -2.01
CA LEU A 147 -1.01 -11.91 -2.29
C LEU A 147 -1.88 -13.06 -2.84
N GLN A 148 -1.28 -14.13 -3.38
CA GLN A 148 -2.00 -15.31 -3.86
C GLN A 148 -2.87 -15.98 -2.77
N LYS A 149 -2.58 -15.72 -1.50
CA LYS A 149 -3.41 -16.19 -0.39
C LYS A 149 -4.84 -15.65 -0.45
N TRP A 150 -5.04 -14.45 -1.01
CA TRP A 150 -6.33 -13.73 -0.99
C TRP A 150 -6.87 -13.40 -2.38
N PHE A 151 -6.00 -13.31 -3.39
CA PHE A 151 -6.33 -12.78 -4.71
C PHE A 151 -5.93 -13.75 -5.83
N SER A 152 -6.67 -13.73 -6.93
CA SER A 152 -6.29 -14.38 -8.18
C SER A 152 -5.11 -13.67 -8.84
N ASN A 153 -4.41 -14.35 -9.75
CA ASN A 153 -3.29 -13.76 -10.49
C ASN A 153 -3.69 -12.47 -11.23
N PHE A 154 -4.90 -12.43 -11.80
CA PHE A 154 -5.42 -11.22 -12.46
C PHE A 154 -5.63 -10.07 -11.47
N GLU A 155 -6.24 -10.32 -10.32
CA GLU A 155 -6.44 -9.29 -9.28
C GLU A 155 -5.11 -8.76 -8.76
N ILE A 156 -4.11 -9.63 -8.58
CA ILE A 156 -2.76 -9.23 -8.17
C ILE A 156 -2.12 -8.34 -9.22
N LEU A 157 -2.10 -8.77 -10.50
CA LEU A 157 -1.53 -7.98 -11.59
C LEU A 157 -2.20 -6.61 -11.68
N LYS A 158 -3.53 -6.58 -11.64
CA LYS A 158 -4.29 -5.33 -11.65
C LYS A 158 -3.89 -4.42 -10.50
N MET A 159 -3.78 -4.96 -9.27
CA MET A 159 -3.42 -4.19 -8.07
C MET A 159 -2.02 -3.58 -8.19
N VAL A 160 -1.01 -4.37 -8.59
CA VAL A 160 0.39 -3.91 -8.61
C VAL A 160 0.72 -3.03 -9.83
N THR A 161 -0.18 -2.91 -10.81
CA THR A 161 -0.03 -2.06 -12.00
C THR A 161 -1.09 -0.98 -12.05
N HIS A 162 -2.28 -1.29 -12.56
CA HIS A 162 -3.36 -0.34 -12.77
C HIS A 162 -3.82 0.36 -11.48
N ASP A 163 -4.12 -0.39 -10.41
CA ASP A 163 -4.66 0.21 -9.19
C ASP A 163 -3.61 1.05 -8.46
N ASN A 164 -2.34 0.61 -8.45
CA ASN A 164 -1.24 1.44 -7.97
C ASN A 164 -1.09 2.75 -8.77
N ALA A 165 -1.26 2.69 -10.09
CA ALA A 165 -1.21 3.88 -10.94
C ALA A 165 -2.38 4.85 -10.66
N GLU A 166 -3.59 4.33 -10.43
CA GLU A 166 -4.75 5.12 -10.01
C GLU A 166 -4.52 5.83 -8.66
N LEU A 167 -3.89 5.14 -7.68
CA LEU A 167 -3.50 5.76 -6.43
C LEU A 167 -2.47 6.88 -6.67
N LEU A 168 -1.44 6.65 -7.46
CA LEU A 168 -0.42 7.64 -7.79
C LEU A 168 -1.00 8.86 -8.52
N ALA A 169 -2.03 8.66 -9.34
CA ALA A 169 -2.73 9.75 -10.04
C ALA A 169 -3.39 10.77 -9.10
N LEU A 170 -3.68 10.40 -7.83
CA LEU A 170 -4.13 11.35 -6.80
C LEU A 170 -3.09 12.45 -6.52
N SER A 171 -1.84 12.28 -6.93
CA SER A 171 -0.82 13.32 -6.85
C SER A 171 -1.18 14.58 -7.68
N GLY A 172 -2.13 14.47 -8.61
CA GLY A 172 -2.68 15.59 -9.38
C GLY A 172 -1.59 16.39 -10.08
N ALA A 173 -1.55 17.69 -9.84
CA ALA A 173 -0.55 18.59 -10.40
C ALA A 173 0.91 18.28 -9.99
N ARG A 174 1.09 17.46 -8.98
CA ARG A 174 2.41 17.00 -8.50
C ARG A 174 2.79 15.62 -9.03
N ASN A 175 1.97 15.01 -9.89
CA ASN A 175 2.30 13.74 -10.52
C ASN A 175 3.50 13.93 -11.47
N PRO A 176 4.61 13.19 -11.28
CA PRO A 176 5.77 13.29 -12.16
C PRO A 176 5.52 12.64 -13.54
N TYR A 177 4.43 11.90 -13.68
CA TYR A 177 4.05 11.21 -14.93
C TYR A 177 2.82 11.89 -15.53
N PRO A 178 2.97 12.67 -16.62
CA PRO A 178 1.88 13.44 -17.22
C PRO A 178 0.88 12.60 -18.04
N GLY A 179 1.13 11.31 -18.22
CA GLY A 179 0.28 10.39 -18.97
C GLY A 179 -0.24 9.22 -18.12
N LYS A 180 -0.95 8.30 -18.75
CA LYS A 180 -1.48 7.11 -18.10
C LYS A 180 -0.36 6.12 -17.77
N LEU A 181 -0.48 5.49 -16.60
CA LEU A 181 0.37 4.40 -16.13
C LEU A 181 -0.47 3.14 -15.87
N GLY A 182 0.19 1.99 -15.80
CA GLY A 182 -0.40 0.74 -15.33
C GLY A 182 -1.39 0.08 -16.29
N SER A 183 -1.47 0.55 -17.52
CA SER A 183 -2.27 -0.05 -18.61
C SER A 183 -1.48 -0.12 -19.91
N ILE A 184 -1.82 -1.09 -20.75
CA ILE A 184 -1.26 -1.23 -22.10
C ILE A 184 -2.31 -0.71 -23.08
N GLU A 185 -2.18 0.55 -23.45
CA GLU A 185 -3.08 1.24 -24.40
C GLU A 185 -2.34 2.36 -25.12
N GLU A 186 -2.90 2.85 -26.23
CA GLU A 186 -2.33 4.00 -26.95
C GLU A 186 -2.22 5.23 -26.03
N GLU A 187 -1.13 5.99 -26.17
CA GLU A 187 -0.81 7.19 -25.40
C GLU A 187 -0.48 6.92 -23.90
N ALA A 188 -0.49 5.68 -23.43
CA ALA A 188 0.03 5.35 -22.10
C ALA A 188 1.57 5.38 -22.11
N TRP A 189 2.15 5.63 -20.93
CA TRP A 189 3.60 5.53 -20.76
C TRP A 189 4.07 4.11 -21.06
N ALA A 190 5.11 4.00 -21.86
CA ALA A 190 5.73 2.71 -22.17
C ALA A 190 6.68 2.26 -21.04
N ASP A 191 6.12 2.10 -19.85
CA ASP A 191 6.74 1.46 -18.70
C ASP A 191 6.29 0.00 -18.70
N LEU A 192 7.06 -0.90 -19.31
CA LEU A 192 6.65 -2.26 -19.62
C LEU A 192 7.65 -3.27 -19.10
N ILE A 193 7.13 -4.43 -18.75
CA ILE A 193 7.94 -5.63 -18.47
C ILE A 193 7.47 -6.74 -19.39
N LEU A 194 8.40 -7.33 -20.15
CA LEU A 194 8.16 -8.53 -20.94
C LEU A 194 8.62 -9.74 -20.11
N VAL A 195 7.67 -10.59 -19.74
CA VAL A 195 7.92 -11.80 -18.95
C VAL A 195 7.94 -13.02 -19.88
N ASP A 196 8.93 -13.89 -19.71
CA ASP A 196 8.98 -15.17 -20.43
C ASP A 196 8.02 -16.18 -19.77
N GLY A 197 6.78 -16.17 -20.24
CA GLY A 197 5.69 -17.01 -19.76
C GLY A 197 4.37 -16.29 -19.54
N ASP A 198 3.35 -17.03 -19.16
CA ASP A 198 1.98 -16.53 -18.95
C ASP A 198 1.75 -16.23 -17.46
N VAL A 199 1.94 -14.96 -17.07
CA VAL A 199 1.76 -14.50 -15.67
C VAL A 199 0.32 -14.60 -15.15
N LEU A 200 -0.67 -14.68 -16.03
CA LEU A 200 -2.06 -14.94 -15.63
C LEU A 200 -2.27 -16.38 -15.16
N LYS A 201 -1.49 -17.33 -15.72
CA LYS A 201 -1.50 -18.71 -15.28
C LYS A 201 -0.55 -18.94 -14.11
N ASP A 202 0.62 -18.30 -14.14
CA ASP A 202 1.67 -18.47 -13.13
C ASP A 202 2.27 -17.13 -12.72
N ILE A 203 1.75 -16.53 -11.66
CA ILE A 203 2.25 -15.27 -11.11
C ILE A 203 3.64 -15.41 -10.48
N THR A 204 4.11 -16.65 -10.18
CA THR A 204 5.42 -16.87 -9.58
C THR A 204 6.57 -16.46 -10.48
N LEU A 205 6.31 -16.33 -11.79
CA LEU A 205 7.26 -15.79 -12.76
C LEU A 205 7.75 -14.36 -12.38
N LEU A 206 6.92 -13.58 -11.67
CA LEU A 206 7.32 -12.25 -11.20
C LEU A 206 8.31 -12.29 -10.04
N GLY A 207 8.44 -13.43 -9.36
CA GLY A 207 9.30 -13.57 -8.18
C GLY A 207 10.79 -13.68 -8.49
N ASP A 208 11.16 -13.98 -9.74
CA ASP A 208 12.56 -14.10 -10.19
C ASP A 208 12.77 -13.27 -11.47
N PRO A 209 12.96 -11.94 -11.33
CA PRO A 209 13.17 -11.04 -12.47
C PRO A 209 14.40 -11.38 -13.31
N GLU A 210 15.50 -11.82 -12.68
CA GLU A 210 16.75 -12.13 -13.38
C GLU A 210 16.57 -13.28 -14.37
N ARG A 211 15.71 -14.25 -14.03
CA ARG A 211 15.45 -15.42 -14.86
C ARG A 211 14.33 -15.18 -15.87
N ASN A 212 13.26 -14.48 -15.45
CA ASN A 212 12.00 -14.50 -16.17
C ASN A 212 11.67 -13.18 -16.89
N PHE A 213 12.40 -12.07 -16.62
CA PHE A 213 12.14 -10.82 -17.33
C PHE A 213 13.04 -10.72 -18.56
N ALA A 214 12.44 -10.89 -19.73
CA ALA A 214 13.15 -10.77 -21.01
C ALA A 214 13.45 -9.29 -21.33
N MET A 215 12.63 -8.35 -20.82
CA MET A 215 12.82 -6.91 -21.04
C MET A 215 12.18 -6.12 -19.89
N ILE A 216 12.85 -5.04 -19.50
CA ILE A 216 12.29 -3.98 -18.65
C ILE A 216 12.45 -2.69 -19.46
N MET A 217 11.34 -2.03 -19.74
CA MET A 217 11.31 -0.77 -20.49
C MET A 217 10.82 0.35 -19.58
N LYS A 218 11.48 1.50 -19.63
CA LYS A 218 11.11 2.71 -18.90
C LYS A 218 10.97 3.88 -19.86
N GLY A 219 9.78 4.44 -19.98
CA GLY A 219 9.52 5.58 -20.86
C GLY A 219 9.82 5.28 -22.34
N GLY A 220 9.68 4.02 -22.78
CA GLY A 220 9.91 3.60 -24.15
C GLY A 220 11.37 3.28 -24.50
N THR A 221 12.27 3.23 -23.51
CA THR A 221 13.70 2.91 -23.70
C THR A 221 14.17 1.81 -22.76
#